data_dcbcce0f260a947932eef94bb443e82b
#
_entry.id   dcbcce0f260a947932eef94bb443e82b
#
_cell.length_a   1.000
_cell.length_b   1.000
_cell.length_c   1.000
_cell.angle_alpha   90.00
_cell.angle_beta   90.00
_cell.angle_gamma   90.00
#
_symmetry.space_group_name_H-M   'P 1'
#
loop_
_entity.id
_entity.type
_entity.pdbx_description
1 polymer ?
#
loop_
_entity_poly.entity_id
_entity_poly.type
_entity_poly.pdbx_seq_one_letter_code
_entity_poly.pdbx_strand_id
1 'polypeptide(L)'
;MKIGVCVDFHNIEEMEEKLDNLVKESFDNCQIISWDFRTWTGENAEKLSQMLAERNITASAFWCGWPGPVVWNFYEGQRVLGLVPPEYREMRVKSLCEGADFAKKIGIENVVTHMGFIPENPNDPIFDGFCDAARKVAEHLKENGQYLLFETGQETPVTMLRAFEKIGTDNLGVNLDTANLILYGKANPVDALDVFGKYVMNLHAKDGFYPTNGHDLGRETAIGEGKVDFNGVLKKLHELGYSGYVT
;
A
#
# COMPACT_ATOMS: atom_id res chain seq x y z
N MET A 1 -9.98 9.00 13.36
CA MET A 1 -8.74 8.74 12.60
C MET A 1 -7.54 9.03 13.48
N LYS A 2 -6.50 8.24 13.41
CA LYS A 2 -5.23 8.42 14.14
C LYS A 2 -4.14 8.83 13.15
N ILE A 3 -3.30 9.80 13.53
CA ILE A 3 -2.18 10.25 12.69
C ILE A 3 -0.94 9.47 13.07
N GLY A 4 -0.25 8.94 12.08
CA GLY A 4 0.99 8.19 12.22
C GLY A 4 1.99 8.59 11.15
N VAL A 5 3.06 7.81 11.02
CA VAL A 5 4.09 8.01 10.01
C VAL A 5 4.52 6.69 9.40
N CYS A 6 5.07 6.75 8.19
CA CYS A 6 5.74 5.61 7.58
C CYS A 6 7.16 5.46 8.16
N VAL A 7 7.56 4.23 8.45
CA VAL A 7 8.89 3.89 8.99
C VAL A 7 9.53 2.81 8.13
N ASP A 8 10.66 3.14 7.51
CA ASP A 8 11.43 2.19 6.72
C ASP A 8 12.15 1.17 7.62
N PHE A 9 11.92 -0.11 7.34
CA PHE A 9 12.59 -1.24 7.99
C PHE A 9 13.65 -1.82 7.07
N HIS A 10 14.91 -1.43 7.28
CA HIS A 10 16.07 -1.94 6.54
C HIS A 10 16.89 -2.94 7.36
N ASN A 11 16.97 -2.73 8.67
CA ASN A 11 17.59 -3.64 9.63
C ASN A 11 16.99 -3.41 11.02
N ILE A 12 17.17 -4.38 11.91
CA ILE A 12 16.54 -4.35 13.24
C ILE A 12 17.23 -3.37 14.19
N GLU A 13 18.51 -3.11 13.99
CA GLU A 13 19.33 -2.24 14.85
C GLU A 13 18.89 -0.78 14.76
N GLU A 14 18.45 -0.32 13.58
CA GLU A 14 17.97 1.04 13.38
C GLU A 14 16.55 1.27 13.89
N MET A 15 15.77 0.20 14.08
CA MET A 15 14.36 0.33 14.46
C MET A 15 14.18 0.90 15.85
N GLU A 16 15.07 0.61 16.78
CA GLU A 16 14.99 1.14 18.14
C GLU A 16 15.00 2.67 18.14
N GLU A 17 15.97 3.30 17.46
CA GLU A 17 16.07 4.76 17.34
C GLU A 17 14.85 5.35 16.61
N LYS A 18 14.40 4.71 15.52
CA LYS A 18 13.24 5.16 14.74
C LYS A 18 11.97 5.17 15.60
N LEU A 19 11.73 4.11 16.36
CA LEU A 19 10.56 4.02 17.24
C LEU A 19 10.67 4.95 18.45
N ASP A 20 11.86 5.17 19.02
CA ASP A 20 12.08 6.16 20.07
C ASP A 20 11.78 7.59 19.59
N ASN A 21 12.13 7.90 18.35
CA ASN A 21 11.81 9.18 17.74
C ASN A 21 10.28 9.35 17.57
N LEU A 22 9.52 8.29 17.23
CA LEU A 22 8.06 8.36 17.20
C LEU A 22 7.47 8.74 18.56
N VAL A 23 7.93 8.08 19.63
CA VAL A 23 7.48 8.38 20.99
C VAL A 23 7.79 9.82 21.35
N LYS A 24 9.01 10.29 21.06
CA LYS A 24 9.44 11.67 21.30
C LYS A 24 8.56 12.70 20.60
N GLU A 25 8.14 12.41 19.37
CA GLU A 25 7.24 13.26 18.58
C GLU A 25 5.74 12.99 18.88
N SER A 26 5.45 12.17 19.89
CA SER A 26 4.09 11.85 20.36
C SER A 26 3.24 11.06 19.36
N PHE A 27 3.83 10.25 18.50
CA PHE A 27 3.11 9.29 17.67
C PHE A 27 2.93 7.95 18.41
N ASP A 28 1.72 7.41 18.34
CA ASP A 28 1.35 6.12 18.91
C ASP A 28 1.14 5.03 17.84
N ASN A 29 1.39 5.36 16.58
CA ASN A 29 1.23 4.41 15.48
C ASN A 29 2.15 4.72 14.31
N CYS A 30 2.46 3.69 13.52
CA CYS A 30 3.22 3.80 12.28
C CYS A 30 2.75 2.78 11.24
N GLN A 31 3.14 3.00 10.00
CA GLN A 31 3.13 1.97 8.97
C GLN A 31 4.58 1.56 8.70
N ILE A 32 4.87 0.26 8.75
CA ILE A 32 6.21 -0.28 8.51
C ILE A 32 6.37 -0.55 7.02
N ILE A 33 7.43 0.00 6.41
CA ILE A 33 7.76 -0.21 4.99
C ILE A 33 9.01 -1.09 4.91
N SER A 34 8.99 -2.17 4.15
CA SER A 34 10.16 -3.00 3.93
C SER A 34 10.27 -3.51 2.50
N TRP A 35 11.47 -3.33 1.94
CA TRP A 35 11.90 -3.84 0.64
C TRP A 35 12.99 -4.90 0.76
N ASP A 36 13.51 -5.14 1.96
CA ASP A 36 14.58 -6.10 2.19
C ASP A 36 14.05 -7.39 2.80
N PHE A 37 13.65 -8.31 1.94
CA PHE A 37 13.14 -9.63 2.33
C PHE A 37 14.15 -10.50 3.11
N ARG A 38 15.44 -10.14 3.14
CA ARG A 38 16.45 -10.81 3.98
C ARG A 38 16.23 -10.51 5.45
N THR A 39 15.56 -9.40 5.77
CA THR A 39 15.25 -9.00 7.15
C THR A 39 13.97 -9.65 7.70
N TRP A 40 13.17 -10.33 6.87
CA TRP A 40 11.90 -10.92 7.28
C TRP A 40 12.09 -12.28 7.98
N THR A 41 12.90 -12.29 9.01
CA THR A 41 13.19 -13.47 9.82
C THR A 41 12.27 -13.56 11.06
N GLY A 42 12.13 -14.78 11.62
CA GLY A 42 11.37 -14.95 12.86
C GLY A 42 11.97 -14.17 14.03
N GLU A 43 13.30 -14.13 14.13
CA GLU A 43 14.02 -13.36 15.17
C GLU A 43 13.73 -11.87 15.07
N ASN A 44 13.80 -11.29 13.85
CA ASN A 44 13.50 -9.88 13.64
C ASN A 44 12.02 -9.56 13.91
N ALA A 45 11.10 -10.47 13.58
CA ALA A 45 9.69 -10.30 13.87
C ALA A 45 9.44 -10.23 15.39
N GLU A 46 10.05 -11.13 16.17
CA GLU A 46 9.95 -11.15 17.63
C GLU A 46 10.52 -9.85 18.25
N LYS A 47 11.72 -9.45 17.82
CA LYS A 47 12.36 -8.20 18.30
C LYS A 47 11.51 -6.98 17.97
N LEU A 48 11.02 -6.88 16.73
CA LEU A 48 10.20 -5.74 16.29
C LEU A 48 8.87 -5.69 17.02
N SER A 49 8.21 -6.84 17.22
CA SER A 49 6.99 -6.94 18.02
C SER A 49 7.20 -6.48 19.45
N GLN A 50 8.31 -6.89 20.09
CA GLN A 50 8.67 -6.45 21.42
C GLN A 50 8.94 -4.94 21.50
N MET A 51 9.74 -4.39 20.56
CA MET A 51 10.04 -2.95 20.49
C MET A 51 8.78 -2.09 20.36
N LEU A 52 7.82 -2.52 19.54
CA LEU A 52 6.53 -1.84 19.36
C LEU A 52 5.71 -1.89 20.66
N ALA A 53 5.63 -3.06 21.30
CA ALA A 53 4.87 -3.25 22.55
C ALA A 53 5.43 -2.42 23.71
N GLU A 54 6.75 -2.39 23.89
CA GLU A 54 7.43 -1.62 24.96
C GLU A 54 7.16 -0.11 24.84
N ARG A 55 6.90 0.38 23.62
CA ARG A 55 6.65 1.80 23.33
C ARG A 55 5.16 2.13 23.15
N ASN A 56 4.28 1.14 23.28
CA ASN A 56 2.84 1.28 23.01
C ASN A 56 2.56 1.83 21.59
N ILE A 57 3.37 1.45 20.60
CA ILE A 57 3.20 1.83 19.20
C ILE A 57 2.42 0.72 18.48
N THR A 58 1.37 1.11 17.76
CA THR A 58 0.62 0.22 16.87
C THR A 58 1.21 0.27 15.47
N ALA A 59 1.59 -0.86 14.90
CA ALA A 59 1.88 -0.94 13.47
C ALA A 59 0.56 -1.11 12.69
N SER A 60 0.12 -0.08 12.00
CA SER A 60 -1.18 -0.02 11.30
C SER A 60 -1.23 -0.90 10.06
N ALA A 61 -0.09 -1.05 9.39
CA ALA A 61 0.09 -1.89 8.23
C ALA A 61 1.57 -2.20 7.98
N PHE A 62 1.80 -3.23 7.18
CA PHE A 62 3.10 -3.58 6.62
C PHE A 62 3.09 -3.32 5.12
N TRP A 63 3.84 -2.31 4.68
CA TRP A 63 4.04 -2.05 3.26
C TRP A 63 5.12 -2.99 2.73
N CYS A 64 4.70 -3.95 1.95
CA CYS A 64 5.51 -5.06 1.48
C CYS A 64 6.05 -4.80 0.08
N GLY A 65 7.35 -4.62 -0.06
CA GLY A 65 8.04 -4.57 -1.33
C GLY A 65 8.11 -5.94 -2.01
N TRP A 66 8.70 -5.99 -3.19
CA TRP A 66 8.91 -7.21 -3.97
C TRP A 66 10.29 -7.24 -4.63
N PRO A 67 10.81 -8.43 -4.98
CA PRO A 67 12.08 -8.57 -5.68
C PRO A 67 11.99 -8.19 -7.17
N GLY A 68 13.15 -7.92 -7.77
CA GLY A 68 13.31 -7.57 -9.17
C GLY A 68 13.32 -6.08 -9.42
N PRO A 69 13.21 -5.65 -10.69
CA PRO A 69 13.34 -4.24 -11.05
C PRO A 69 12.12 -3.42 -10.59
N VAL A 70 12.41 -2.18 -10.17
CA VAL A 70 11.41 -1.18 -9.77
C VAL A 70 11.76 0.14 -10.46
N VAL A 71 10.86 0.64 -11.29
CA VAL A 71 11.01 1.93 -11.99
C VAL A 71 9.69 2.67 -11.97
N TRP A 72 9.66 3.82 -11.31
CA TRP A 72 8.46 4.63 -11.13
C TRP A 72 8.33 5.66 -12.27
N ASN A 73 7.83 5.22 -13.42
CA ASN A 73 7.50 6.08 -14.56
C ASN A 73 6.42 5.44 -15.44
N PHE A 74 6.00 6.15 -16.50
CA PHE A 74 4.94 5.67 -17.40
C PHE A 74 5.39 4.61 -18.42
N TYR A 75 6.67 4.49 -18.71
CA TYR A 75 7.19 3.61 -19.77
C TYR A 75 7.66 2.27 -19.22
N GLU A 76 8.73 2.30 -18.42
CA GLU A 76 9.31 1.08 -17.87
C GLU A 76 8.43 0.53 -16.74
N GLY A 77 7.78 1.42 -15.97
CA GLY A 77 6.91 1.04 -14.84
C GLY A 77 5.84 0.02 -15.23
N GLN A 78 5.25 0.16 -16.42
CA GLN A 78 4.25 -0.81 -16.92
C GLN A 78 4.81 -2.23 -17.10
N ARG A 79 6.12 -2.35 -17.29
CA ARG A 79 6.80 -3.62 -17.55
C ARG A 79 7.43 -4.23 -16.31
N VAL A 80 7.55 -3.47 -15.22
CA VAL A 80 8.34 -3.90 -14.06
C VAL A 80 7.63 -3.75 -12.71
N LEU A 81 6.49 -3.05 -12.60
CA LEU A 81 5.86 -2.81 -11.30
C LEU A 81 4.79 -3.86 -10.93
N GLY A 82 4.77 -4.25 -9.67
CA GLY A 82 3.72 -5.05 -9.04
C GLY A 82 3.56 -6.47 -9.59
N LEU A 83 2.34 -7.00 -9.55
CA LEU A 83 1.99 -8.34 -10.01
C LEU A 83 1.53 -8.39 -11.47
N VAL A 84 1.41 -7.24 -12.12
CA VAL A 84 0.95 -7.15 -13.52
C VAL A 84 1.91 -7.81 -14.51
N PRO A 85 3.25 -7.57 -14.46
CA PRO A 85 4.18 -8.16 -15.41
C PRO A 85 4.31 -9.68 -15.22
N PRO A 86 4.02 -10.50 -16.25
CA PRO A 86 4.04 -11.97 -16.14
C PRO A 86 5.41 -12.54 -15.73
N GLU A 87 6.50 -11.90 -16.16
CA GLU A 87 7.87 -12.37 -15.94
C GLU A 87 8.26 -12.40 -14.46
N TYR A 88 7.72 -11.49 -13.65
CA TYR A 88 8.06 -11.37 -12.22
C TYR A 88 6.98 -11.91 -11.29
N ARG A 89 5.83 -12.27 -11.83
CA ARG A 89 4.59 -12.54 -11.08
C ARG A 89 4.75 -13.64 -10.06
N GLU A 90 5.26 -14.79 -10.45
CA GLU A 90 5.41 -15.96 -9.57
C GLU A 90 6.37 -15.67 -8.41
N MET A 91 7.52 -15.08 -8.72
CA MET A 91 8.52 -14.68 -7.71
C MET A 91 7.93 -13.68 -6.71
N ARG A 92 7.14 -12.72 -7.19
CA ARG A 92 6.53 -11.69 -6.36
C ARG A 92 5.37 -12.20 -5.51
N VAL A 93 4.56 -13.10 -6.04
CA VAL A 93 3.54 -13.81 -5.26
C VAL A 93 4.18 -14.49 -4.06
N LYS A 94 5.27 -15.24 -4.28
CA LYS A 94 6.01 -15.91 -3.21
C LYS A 94 6.53 -14.90 -2.18
N SER A 95 7.16 -13.82 -2.62
CA SER A 95 7.73 -12.80 -1.73
C SER A 95 6.65 -12.07 -0.92
N LEU A 96 5.51 -11.77 -1.53
CA LEU A 96 4.38 -11.13 -0.82
C LEU A 96 3.78 -12.05 0.25
N CYS A 97 3.69 -13.35 -0.01
CA CYS A 97 3.28 -14.33 0.99
C CYS A 97 4.29 -14.42 2.16
N GLU A 98 5.60 -14.44 1.86
CA GLU A 98 6.66 -14.41 2.88
C GLU A 98 6.61 -13.13 3.73
N GLY A 99 6.37 -11.97 3.10
CA GLY A 99 6.17 -10.69 3.79
C GLY A 99 4.91 -10.68 4.66
N ALA A 100 3.83 -11.29 4.19
CA ALA A 100 2.60 -11.46 4.96
C ALA A 100 2.84 -12.33 6.22
N ASP A 101 3.58 -13.42 6.08
CA ASP A 101 3.95 -14.30 7.21
C ASP A 101 4.83 -13.58 8.23
N PHE A 102 5.73 -12.70 7.76
CA PHE A 102 6.51 -11.84 8.64
C PHE A 102 5.62 -10.84 9.37
N ALA A 103 4.74 -10.14 8.65
CA ALA A 103 3.78 -9.18 9.22
C ALA A 103 2.85 -9.83 10.25
N LYS A 104 2.38 -11.06 10.00
CA LYS A 104 1.57 -11.84 10.94
C LYS A 104 2.29 -12.08 12.27
N LYS A 105 3.58 -12.42 12.24
CA LYS A 105 4.38 -12.64 13.45
C LYS A 105 4.53 -11.38 14.31
N ILE A 106 4.48 -10.20 13.67
CA ILE A 106 4.50 -8.90 14.36
C ILE A 106 3.11 -8.54 14.90
N GLY A 107 2.05 -9.18 14.42
CA GLY A 107 0.66 -8.88 14.77
C GLY A 107 0.01 -7.85 13.83
N ILE A 108 0.54 -7.69 12.62
CA ILE A 108 0.01 -6.75 11.63
C ILE A 108 -0.99 -7.46 10.71
N GLU A 109 -2.22 -6.94 10.66
CA GLU A 109 -3.30 -7.52 9.85
C GLU A 109 -3.34 -6.97 8.40
N ASN A 110 -2.89 -5.74 8.18
CA ASN A 110 -2.94 -5.09 6.87
C ASN A 110 -1.60 -5.19 6.16
N VAL A 111 -1.57 -5.84 4.99
CA VAL A 111 -0.39 -5.90 4.12
C VAL A 111 -0.65 -5.10 2.87
N VAL A 112 0.14 -4.06 2.67
CA VAL A 112 0.01 -3.09 1.57
C VAL A 112 1.05 -3.37 0.50
N THR A 113 0.69 -3.22 -0.76
CA THR A 113 1.65 -3.17 -1.87
C THR A 113 1.06 -2.49 -3.10
N HIS A 114 1.91 -2.01 -3.99
CA HIS A 114 1.48 -1.59 -5.34
C HIS A 114 1.27 -2.81 -6.24
N MET A 115 0.17 -2.83 -6.96
CA MET A 115 -0.15 -3.93 -7.88
C MET A 115 0.44 -3.75 -9.28
N GLY A 116 0.88 -2.54 -9.62
CA GLY A 116 1.36 -2.18 -10.95
C GLY A 116 0.24 -1.64 -11.86
N PHE A 117 0.55 -1.44 -13.12
CA PHE A 117 -0.39 -0.88 -14.10
C PHE A 117 -1.43 -1.92 -14.52
N ILE A 118 -2.47 -2.10 -13.71
CA ILE A 118 -3.57 -3.03 -14.00
C ILE A 118 -4.21 -2.62 -15.33
N PRO A 119 -4.36 -3.55 -16.31
CA PRO A 119 -5.00 -3.23 -17.59
C PRO A 119 -6.40 -2.68 -17.41
N GLU A 120 -6.69 -1.55 -18.04
CA GLU A 120 -8.03 -0.94 -18.01
C GLU A 120 -9.04 -1.73 -18.86
N ASN A 121 -8.55 -2.40 -19.91
CA ASN A 121 -9.34 -3.32 -20.71
C ASN A 121 -9.47 -4.67 -19.98
N PRO A 122 -10.66 -5.05 -19.49
CA PRO A 122 -10.84 -6.33 -18.80
C PRO A 122 -10.70 -7.56 -19.71
N ASN A 123 -10.64 -7.37 -21.03
CA ASN A 123 -10.38 -8.45 -21.99
C ASN A 123 -8.88 -8.58 -22.34
N ASP A 124 -8.02 -7.81 -21.72
CA ASP A 124 -6.57 -7.97 -21.87
C ASP A 124 -6.16 -9.30 -21.22
N PRO A 125 -5.43 -10.18 -21.91
CA PRO A 125 -4.97 -11.45 -21.33
C PRO A 125 -4.12 -11.29 -20.06
N ILE A 126 -3.44 -10.15 -19.90
CA ILE A 126 -2.66 -9.83 -18.69
C ILE A 126 -3.55 -9.65 -17.47
N PHE A 127 -4.78 -9.12 -17.66
CA PHE A 127 -5.72 -8.83 -16.57
C PHE A 127 -6.11 -10.09 -15.80
N ASP A 128 -6.47 -11.17 -16.49
CA ASP A 128 -6.84 -12.44 -15.85
C ASP A 128 -5.68 -13.03 -15.05
N GLY A 129 -4.50 -13.07 -15.65
CA GLY A 129 -3.32 -13.59 -14.97
C GLY A 129 -2.87 -12.75 -13.78
N PHE A 130 -3.06 -11.44 -13.82
CA PHE A 130 -2.87 -10.55 -12.68
C PHE A 130 -3.87 -10.86 -11.56
N CYS A 131 -5.16 -10.95 -11.87
CA CYS A 131 -6.19 -11.26 -10.88
C CYS A 131 -5.97 -12.63 -10.21
N ASP A 132 -5.55 -13.64 -10.97
CA ASP A 132 -5.21 -14.96 -10.42
C ASP A 132 -4.01 -14.93 -9.48
N ALA A 133 -2.99 -14.13 -9.80
CA ALA A 133 -1.85 -13.93 -8.92
C ALA A 133 -2.22 -13.18 -7.63
N ALA A 134 -2.98 -12.10 -7.75
CA ALA A 134 -3.46 -11.34 -6.60
C ALA A 134 -4.39 -12.18 -5.71
N ARG A 135 -5.22 -13.06 -6.30
CA ARG A 135 -6.06 -14.01 -5.56
C ARG A 135 -5.21 -14.97 -4.72
N LYS A 136 -4.14 -15.54 -5.27
CA LYS A 136 -3.24 -16.42 -4.52
C LYS A 136 -2.64 -15.74 -3.30
N VAL A 137 -2.22 -14.48 -3.45
CA VAL A 137 -1.72 -13.68 -2.32
C VAL A 137 -2.83 -13.42 -1.30
N ALA A 138 -4.01 -12.98 -1.77
CA ALA A 138 -5.15 -12.69 -0.89
C ALA A 138 -5.63 -13.92 -0.10
N GLU A 139 -5.69 -15.10 -0.74
CA GLU A 139 -6.05 -16.36 -0.09
C GLU A 139 -5.03 -16.74 1.00
N HIS A 140 -3.73 -16.62 0.73
CA HIS A 140 -2.69 -16.84 1.73
C HIS A 140 -2.84 -15.86 2.92
N LEU A 141 -3.06 -14.58 2.65
CA LEU A 141 -3.30 -13.58 3.70
C LEU A 141 -4.57 -13.91 4.50
N LYS A 142 -5.61 -14.40 3.84
CA LYS A 142 -6.86 -14.81 4.50
C LYS A 142 -6.64 -15.96 5.49
N GLU A 143 -5.83 -16.95 5.15
CA GLU A 143 -5.41 -18.02 6.06
C GLU A 143 -4.66 -17.47 7.28
N ASN A 144 -3.98 -16.37 7.12
CA ASN A 144 -3.30 -15.64 8.18
C ASN A 144 -4.22 -14.74 9.03
N GLY A 145 -5.47 -14.52 8.61
CA GLY A 145 -6.36 -13.52 9.19
C GLY A 145 -6.03 -12.09 8.78
N GLN A 146 -5.40 -11.91 7.62
CA GLN A 146 -4.89 -10.64 7.12
C GLN A 146 -5.67 -10.14 5.89
N TYR A 147 -5.53 -8.85 5.61
CA TYR A 147 -6.06 -8.16 4.45
C TYR A 147 -4.95 -7.78 3.47
N LEU A 148 -5.22 -7.94 2.17
CA LEU A 148 -4.36 -7.44 1.09
C LEU A 148 -4.87 -6.07 0.66
N LEU A 149 -4.08 -5.03 0.92
CA LEU A 149 -4.41 -3.67 0.54
C LEU A 149 -3.67 -3.26 -0.73
N PHE A 150 -4.44 -2.82 -1.73
CA PHE A 150 -3.88 -2.21 -2.93
C PHE A 150 -3.57 -0.75 -2.64
N GLU A 151 -2.31 -0.37 -2.79
CA GLU A 151 -1.95 1.05 -2.77
C GLU A 151 -2.34 1.69 -4.08
N THR A 152 -3.07 2.81 -3.99
CA THR A 152 -3.51 3.56 -5.17
C THR A 152 -2.33 4.16 -5.93
N GLY A 153 -2.47 4.26 -7.26
CA GLY A 153 -1.47 4.91 -8.10
C GLY A 153 -1.63 4.66 -9.59
N GLN A 154 -1.27 3.47 -10.05
CA GLN A 154 -1.11 3.16 -11.47
C GLN A 154 -2.43 2.88 -12.19
N GLU A 155 -3.49 2.55 -11.48
CA GLU A 155 -4.81 2.19 -12.01
C GLU A 155 -5.85 3.28 -11.75
N THR A 156 -6.91 3.27 -12.55
CA THR A 156 -8.10 4.08 -12.23
C THR A 156 -8.93 3.40 -11.12
N PRO A 157 -9.70 4.18 -10.35
CA PRO A 157 -10.59 3.62 -9.32
C PRO A 157 -11.52 2.52 -9.83
N VAL A 158 -12.08 2.70 -11.02
CA VAL A 158 -12.99 1.71 -11.65
C VAL A 158 -12.24 0.45 -12.08
N THR A 159 -10.99 0.56 -12.52
CA THR A 159 -10.15 -0.60 -12.84
C THR A 159 -9.82 -1.40 -11.59
N MET A 160 -9.50 -0.74 -10.47
CA MET A 160 -9.29 -1.39 -9.19
C MET A 160 -10.55 -2.15 -8.73
N LEU A 161 -11.73 -1.53 -8.85
CA LEU A 161 -13.00 -2.18 -8.48
C LEU A 161 -13.27 -3.44 -9.32
N ARG A 162 -13.04 -3.37 -10.65
CA ARG A 162 -13.13 -4.56 -11.53
C ARG A 162 -12.15 -5.67 -11.11
N ALA A 163 -10.95 -5.30 -10.72
CA ALA A 163 -9.97 -6.26 -10.21
C ALA A 163 -10.47 -6.92 -8.92
N PHE A 164 -11.01 -6.17 -7.98
CA PHE A 164 -11.58 -6.71 -6.74
C PHE A 164 -12.72 -7.69 -7.00
N GLU A 165 -13.64 -7.33 -7.91
CA GLU A 165 -14.75 -8.21 -8.33
C GLU A 165 -14.23 -9.51 -8.96
N LYS A 166 -13.20 -9.43 -9.80
CA LYS A 166 -12.61 -10.60 -10.47
C LYS A 166 -11.78 -11.47 -9.52
N ILE A 167 -11.02 -10.87 -8.60
CA ILE A 167 -10.26 -11.58 -7.57
C ILE A 167 -11.24 -12.34 -6.66
N GLY A 168 -12.30 -11.70 -6.18
CA GLY A 168 -13.44 -12.32 -5.54
C GLY A 168 -13.20 -12.86 -4.13
N THR A 169 -12.16 -12.37 -3.43
CA THR A 169 -11.95 -12.66 -2.00
C THR A 169 -12.53 -11.54 -1.14
N ASP A 170 -12.83 -11.82 0.13
CA ASP A 170 -13.48 -10.89 1.06
C ASP A 170 -12.48 -10.10 1.94
N ASN A 171 -11.18 -10.29 1.72
CA ASN A 171 -10.10 -9.67 2.45
C ASN A 171 -9.25 -8.71 1.60
N LEU A 172 -9.87 -8.06 0.63
CA LEU A 172 -9.25 -6.99 -0.16
C LEU A 172 -9.60 -5.62 0.43
N GLY A 173 -8.62 -4.72 0.41
CA GLY A 173 -8.80 -3.35 0.82
C GLY A 173 -7.96 -2.37 0.01
N VAL A 174 -8.07 -1.10 0.33
CA VAL A 174 -7.32 0.00 -0.29
C VAL A 174 -6.48 0.71 0.75
N ASN A 175 -5.20 0.88 0.45
CA ASN A 175 -4.37 1.91 1.05
C ASN A 175 -4.46 3.13 0.14
N LEU A 176 -5.23 4.13 0.55
CA LEU A 176 -5.44 5.33 -0.27
C LEU A 176 -4.23 6.26 -0.14
N ASP A 177 -3.35 6.25 -1.12
CA ASP A 177 -2.37 7.33 -1.29
C ASP A 177 -3.01 8.43 -2.15
N THR A 178 -3.26 9.57 -1.53
CA THR A 178 -3.98 10.67 -2.17
C THR A 178 -3.20 11.31 -3.31
N ALA A 179 -1.88 11.44 -3.16
CA ALA A 179 -1.05 12.02 -4.19
C ALA A 179 -0.85 11.07 -5.37
N ASN A 180 -0.70 9.78 -5.15
CA ASN A 180 -0.43 8.84 -6.24
C ASN A 180 -1.49 8.88 -7.34
N LEU A 181 -2.77 9.00 -7.00
CA LEU A 181 -3.83 9.17 -8.01
C LEU A 181 -3.62 10.40 -8.89
N ILE A 182 -3.09 11.48 -8.31
CA ILE A 182 -2.76 12.73 -9.02
C ILE A 182 -1.44 12.57 -9.80
N LEU A 183 -0.40 12.03 -9.18
CA LEU A 183 0.93 11.86 -9.80
C LEU A 183 0.88 10.96 -11.04
N TYR A 184 0.02 9.94 -11.03
CA TYR A 184 -0.23 9.07 -12.19
C TYR A 184 -1.32 9.59 -13.13
N GLY A 185 -1.97 10.73 -12.80
CA GLY A 185 -3.04 11.30 -13.62
C GLY A 185 -4.27 10.42 -13.73
N LYS A 186 -4.56 9.59 -12.71
CA LYS A 186 -5.59 8.54 -12.77
C LYS A 186 -6.94 8.97 -12.22
N ALA A 187 -6.96 9.80 -11.18
CA ALA A 187 -8.20 10.30 -10.60
C ALA A 187 -7.99 11.52 -9.68
N ASN A 188 -9.09 12.18 -9.35
CA ASN A 188 -9.20 13.03 -8.19
C ASN A 188 -9.47 12.14 -6.96
N PRO A 189 -8.71 12.27 -5.84
CA PRO A 189 -8.89 11.43 -4.67
C PRO A 189 -10.27 11.50 -4.02
N VAL A 190 -10.95 12.65 -4.07
CA VAL A 190 -12.31 12.80 -3.51
C VAL A 190 -13.32 11.99 -4.32
N ASP A 191 -13.25 12.09 -5.66
CA ASP A 191 -14.14 11.35 -6.56
C ASP A 191 -13.86 9.84 -6.53
N ALA A 192 -12.60 9.45 -6.35
CA ALA A 192 -12.20 8.05 -6.22
C ALA A 192 -12.90 7.35 -5.05
N LEU A 193 -13.16 8.06 -3.96
CA LEU A 193 -13.89 7.53 -2.80
C LEU A 193 -15.36 7.16 -3.10
N ASP A 194 -15.98 7.70 -4.15
CA ASP A 194 -17.30 7.26 -4.60
C ASP A 194 -17.26 5.85 -5.19
N VAL A 195 -16.10 5.42 -5.68
CA VAL A 195 -15.93 4.12 -6.33
C VAL A 195 -15.52 3.05 -5.31
N PHE A 196 -14.41 3.29 -4.59
CA PHE A 196 -13.82 2.29 -3.71
C PHE A 196 -13.80 2.69 -2.21
N GLY A 197 -14.43 3.79 -1.81
CA GLY A 197 -14.31 4.32 -0.45
C GLY A 197 -14.64 3.33 0.66
N LYS A 198 -15.59 2.39 0.43
CA LYS A 198 -15.93 1.32 1.38
C LYS A 198 -14.80 0.30 1.63
N TYR A 199 -13.79 0.28 0.77
CA TYR A 199 -12.63 -0.61 0.88
C TYR A 199 -11.42 0.07 1.51
N VAL A 200 -11.48 1.38 1.78
CA VAL A 200 -10.35 2.11 2.37
C VAL A 200 -10.11 1.64 3.80
N MET A 201 -8.93 1.11 4.06
CA MET A 201 -8.51 0.61 5.37
C MET A 201 -7.31 1.37 5.93
N ASN A 202 -6.54 2.04 5.06
CA ASN A 202 -5.44 2.93 5.41
C ASN A 202 -5.38 4.11 4.46
N LEU A 203 -4.75 5.22 4.91
CA LEU A 203 -4.55 6.43 4.15
C LEU A 203 -3.09 6.87 4.22
N HIS A 204 -2.46 7.09 3.07
CA HIS A 204 -1.24 7.88 2.96
C HIS A 204 -1.59 9.33 2.65
N ALA A 205 -1.27 10.22 3.58
CA ALA A 205 -1.45 11.66 3.41
C ALA A 205 -0.27 12.23 2.61
N LYS A 206 -0.38 12.22 1.31
CA LYS A 206 0.60 12.78 0.37
C LYS A 206 -0.06 13.80 -0.54
N ASP A 207 0.71 14.78 -1.02
CA ASP A 207 0.25 15.81 -1.93
C ASP A 207 1.17 15.94 -3.15
N GLY A 208 0.65 16.45 -4.24
CA GLY A 208 1.41 16.57 -5.47
C GLY A 208 0.64 17.24 -6.61
N PHE A 209 1.30 17.28 -7.75
CA PHE A 209 0.79 17.88 -8.99
C PHE A 209 0.63 16.82 -10.07
N TYR A 210 -0.34 17.02 -10.96
CA TYR A 210 -0.52 16.18 -12.14
C TYR A 210 0.70 16.21 -13.06
N PRO A 211 0.95 15.13 -13.83
CA PRO A 211 1.98 15.14 -14.85
C PRO A 211 1.66 16.18 -15.93
N THR A 212 2.69 16.84 -16.44
CA THR A 212 2.59 17.87 -17.47
C THR A 212 3.23 17.47 -18.81
N ASN A 213 3.74 16.23 -18.88
CA ASN A 213 4.28 15.62 -20.09
C ASN A 213 3.90 14.13 -20.14
N GLY A 214 4.18 13.46 -21.23
CA GLY A 214 3.81 12.06 -21.45
C GLY A 214 4.82 11.02 -20.91
N HIS A 215 5.91 11.43 -20.30
CA HIS A 215 7.00 10.54 -19.87
C HIS A 215 7.09 10.39 -18.35
N ASP A 216 7.05 11.52 -17.66
CA ASP A 216 7.32 11.58 -16.22
C ASP A 216 6.01 11.60 -15.42
N LEU A 217 6.05 11.02 -14.25
CA LEU A 217 4.99 11.18 -13.27
C LEU A 217 4.86 12.64 -12.84
N GLY A 218 3.76 12.98 -12.22
CA GLY A 218 3.60 14.23 -11.51
C GLY A 218 4.64 14.38 -10.40
N ARG A 219 4.71 15.56 -9.81
CA ARG A 219 5.69 15.88 -8.77
C ARG A 219 5.04 15.90 -7.40
N GLU A 220 5.60 15.15 -6.45
CA GLU A 220 5.22 15.22 -5.04
C GLU A 220 5.65 16.56 -4.41
N THR A 221 4.87 17.06 -3.46
CA THR A 221 5.14 18.30 -2.72
C THR A 221 4.65 18.20 -1.28
N ALA A 222 4.97 19.19 -0.45
CA ALA A 222 4.47 19.24 0.91
C ALA A 222 2.92 19.28 0.95
N ILE A 223 2.35 18.67 1.98
CA ILE A 223 0.90 18.62 2.19
C ILE A 223 0.32 20.06 2.24
N GLY A 224 -0.70 20.29 1.44
CA GLY A 224 -1.37 21.59 1.31
C GLY A 224 -0.80 22.50 0.21
N GLU A 225 0.29 22.09 -0.45
CA GLU A 225 0.89 22.86 -1.55
C GLU A 225 0.57 22.26 -2.94
N GLY A 226 -0.07 21.11 -2.98
CA GLY A 226 -0.39 20.38 -4.22
C GLY A 226 -1.84 20.51 -4.65
N LYS A 227 -2.39 19.44 -5.21
CA LYS A 227 -3.71 19.38 -5.81
C LYS A 227 -4.71 18.52 -5.02
N VAL A 228 -4.29 17.92 -3.91
CA VAL A 228 -5.18 17.12 -3.07
C VAL A 228 -6.11 18.05 -2.26
N ASP A 229 -7.41 17.84 -2.40
CA ASP A 229 -8.41 18.43 -1.49
C ASP A 229 -8.53 17.56 -0.23
N PHE A 230 -7.62 17.77 0.74
CA PHE A 230 -7.64 17.04 2.00
C PHE A 230 -8.94 17.24 2.78
N ASN A 231 -9.54 18.43 2.74
CA ASN A 231 -10.80 18.67 3.41
C ASN A 231 -11.92 17.82 2.81
N GLY A 232 -11.98 17.74 1.48
CA GLY A 232 -12.92 16.87 0.77
C GLY A 232 -12.69 15.39 1.06
N VAL A 233 -11.43 14.94 0.99
CA VAL A 233 -11.05 13.54 1.28
C VAL A 233 -11.43 13.15 2.71
N LEU A 234 -10.99 13.91 3.71
CA LEU A 234 -11.24 13.60 5.13
C LEU A 234 -12.72 13.65 5.49
N LYS A 235 -13.46 14.64 4.93
CA LYS A 235 -14.91 14.73 5.10
C LYS A 235 -15.61 13.49 4.55
N LYS A 236 -15.27 13.08 3.32
CA LYS A 236 -15.88 11.93 2.68
C LYS A 236 -15.54 10.60 3.38
N LEU A 237 -14.29 10.42 3.81
CA LEU A 237 -13.88 9.29 4.64
C LEU A 237 -14.68 9.24 5.97
N HIS A 238 -14.89 10.39 6.61
CA HIS A 238 -15.71 10.47 7.82
C HIS A 238 -17.17 10.08 7.55
N GLU A 239 -17.76 10.56 6.45
CA GLU A 239 -19.13 10.20 6.03
C GLU A 239 -19.28 8.70 5.74
N LEU A 240 -18.20 8.05 5.25
CA LEU A 240 -18.11 6.60 5.03
C LEU A 240 -17.85 5.80 6.32
N GLY A 241 -17.69 6.47 7.47
CA GLY A 241 -17.42 5.82 8.76
C GLY A 241 -15.95 5.40 8.95
N TYR A 242 -15.01 5.89 8.14
CA TYR A 242 -13.60 5.58 8.29
C TYR A 242 -13.04 6.16 9.60
N SER A 243 -12.46 5.30 10.41
CA SER A 243 -11.84 5.69 11.71
C SER A 243 -10.38 5.23 11.84
N GLY A 244 -9.80 4.72 10.76
CA GLY A 244 -8.47 4.12 10.73
C GLY A 244 -7.32 5.13 10.83
N TYR A 245 -6.20 4.79 10.21
CA TYR A 245 -4.92 5.49 10.32
C TYR A 245 -4.68 6.39 9.11
N VAL A 246 -3.99 7.50 9.37
CA VAL A 246 -3.52 8.48 8.38
C VAL A 246 -2.00 8.58 8.57
N THR A 247 -1.23 8.10 7.61
CA THR A 247 0.25 8.06 7.68
C THR A 247 0.88 8.88 6.56
#